data_035a8b3a7629366cc667a3bc6a44d088
#
_entry.id   035a8b3a7629366cc667a3bc6a44d088
#
_cell.length_a   1.000
_cell.length_b   1.000
_cell.length_c   1.000
_cell.angle_alpha   90.00
_cell.angle_beta   90.00
_cell.angle_gamma   90.00
#
_symmetry.space_group_name_H-M   'P 1'
#
loop_
_entity.id
_entity.type
_entity.pdbx_description
1 polymer ?
#
loop_
_entity_poly.entity_id
_entity_poly.type
_entity_poly.pdbx_seq_one_letter_code
_entity_poly.pdbx_strand_id
1 'polypeptide(L)'
;MNTLWDRRYGFMNKALTSPISRSSIALGKMLAISMIAAFQASLILGIALAIGVSMPHLWMIGPIMAIVILFSIGFSGISVMLAAAAKSQETFWGIINFLGMPLFLLSPALFPLALMPDWLSSIAAFNPVTYTVVLVREMMSGFVEGWSALLSVSVLVVFSLAMLGLASYVFTRDVNKPF
;
A
#
# COMPACT_ATOMS: atom_id res chain seq x y z
N MET A 1 -1.49 7.48 -10.04
CA MET A 1 -1.48 7.83 -11.46
C MET A 1 -2.67 8.70 -11.84
N ASN A 2 -3.88 8.29 -11.55
CA ASN A 2 -5.09 9.02 -11.93
C ASN A 2 -5.15 10.49 -11.45
N THR A 3 -4.63 10.84 -10.28
CA THR A 3 -4.73 12.22 -9.74
C THR A 3 -4.01 13.27 -10.60
N LEU A 4 -2.84 12.95 -11.16
CA LEU A 4 -2.10 13.87 -12.04
C LEU A 4 -2.73 13.96 -13.44
N TRP A 5 -3.22 12.84 -13.96
CA TRP A 5 -3.99 12.82 -15.22
C TRP A 5 -5.29 13.59 -15.09
N ASP A 6 -6.01 13.42 -13.98
CA ASP A 6 -7.26 14.12 -13.69
C ASP A 6 -7.06 15.65 -13.64
N ARG A 7 -5.91 16.12 -13.14
CA ARG A 7 -5.54 17.54 -13.21
C ARG A 7 -5.30 18.02 -14.64
N ARG A 8 -4.54 17.24 -15.43
CA ARG A 8 -4.16 17.59 -16.80
C ARG A 8 -5.37 17.62 -17.76
N TYR A 9 -6.33 16.75 -17.58
CA TYR A 9 -7.53 16.66 -18.42
C TYR A 9 -8.74 17.45 -17.87
N GLY A 10 -8.56 18.26 -16.84
CA GLY A 10 -9.65 19.08 -16.27
C GLY A 10 -10.73 18.30 -15.52
N PHE A 11 -10.58 16.99 -15.35
CA PHE A 11 -11.52 16.17 -14.56
C PHE A 11 -11.57 16.59 -13.10
N MET A 12 -10.43 17.05 -12.56
CA MET A 12 -10.36 17.58 -11.21
C MET A 12 -11.26 18.80 -11.03
N ASN A 13 -11.33 19.71 -12.03
CA ASN A 13 -12.19 20.88 -11.98
C ASN A 13 -13.67 20.48 -11.92
N LYS A 14 -14.08 19.45 -12.69
CA LYS A 14 -15.44 18.91 -12.63
C LYS A 14 -15.75 18.22 -11.29
N ALA A 15 -14.79 17.50 -10.73
CA ALA A 15 -14.96 16.86 -9.42
C ALA A 15 -15.05 17.89 -8.28
N LEU A 16 -14.34 19.03 -8.39
CA LEU A 16 -14.35 20.10 -7.40
C LEU A 16 -15.59 21.00 -7.48
N THR A 17 -16.28 21.07 -8.64
CA THR A 17 -17.56 21.76 -8.79
C THR A 17 -18.76 20.92 -8.33
N SER A 18 -18.52 19.62 -8.05
CA SER A 18 -19.54 18.73 -7.49
C SER A 18 -19.72 18.99 -5.97
N PRO A 19 -20.93 18.83 -5.41
CA PRO A 19 -21.17 18.99 -3.97
C PRO A 19 -20.63 17.82 -3.13
N ILE A 20 -19.47 17.27 -3.50
CA ILE A 20 -18.82 16.15 -2.84
C ILE A 20 -17.67 16.67 -2.00
N SER A 21 -17.51 16.13 -0.77
CA SER A 21 -16.39 16.51 0.09
C SER A 21 -15.04 16.08 -0.53
N ARG A 22 -14.02 16.91 -0.38
CA ARG A 22 -12.67 16.64 -0.92
C ARG A 22 -12.05 15.38 -0.31
N SER A 23 -12.34 15.11 0.95
CA SER A 23 -11.94 13.86 1.62
C SER A 23 -12.57 12.63 0.95
N SER A 24 -13.85 12.72 0.51
CA SER A 24 -14.49 11.62 -0.22
C SER A 24 -13.82 11.34 -1.56
N ILE A 25 -13.30 12.37 -2.25
CA ILE A 25 -12.55 12.19 -3.49
C ILE A 25 -11.22 11.46 -3.21
N ALA A 26 -10.50 11.85 -2.16
CA ALA A 26 -9.27 11.18 -1.75
C ALA A 26 -9.52 9.72 -1.38
N LEU A 27 -10.53 9.45 -0.55
CA LEU A 27 -10.93 8.09 -0.16
C LEU A 27 -11.34 7.24 -1.36
N GLY A 28 -12.13 7.78 -2.28
CA GLY A 28 -12.52 7.08 -3.51
C GLY A 28 -11.31 6.68 -4.37
N LYS A 29 -10.29 7.55 -4.46
CA LYS A 29 -9.04 7.23 -5.16
C LYS A 29 -8.24 6.14 -4.46
N MET A 30 -8.13 6.20 -3.14
CA MET A 30 -7.43 5.18 -2.35
C MET A 30 -8.11 3.83 -2.50
N LEU A 31 -9.43 3.77 -2.42
CA LEU A 31 -10.21 2.55 -2.64
C LEU A 31 -10.01 2.00 -4.06
N ALA A 32 -10.07 2.85 -5.09
CA ALA A 32 -9.85 2.42 -6.47
C ALA A 32 -8.45 1.80 -6.67
N ILE A 33 -7.40 2.42 -6.10
CA ILE A 33 -6.04 1.87 -6.15
C ILE A 33 -5.98 0.53 -5.42
N SER A 34 -6.61 0.42 -4.25
CA SER A 34 -6.63 -0.81 -3.46
C SER A 34 -7.39 -1.95 -4.15
N MET A 35 -8.47 -1.65 -4.88
CA MET A 35 -9.18 -2.64 -5.68
C MET A 35 -8.32 -3.17 -6.84
N ILE A 36 -7.57 -2.29 -7.52
CA ILE A 36 -6.62 -2.71 -8.55
C ILE A 36 -5.52 -3.60 -7.96
N ALA A 37 -4.97 -3.22 -6.81
CA ALA A 37 -3.96 -4.03 -6.12
C ALA A 37 -4.51 -5.39 -5.67
N ALA A 38 -5.75 -5.45 -5.17
CA ALA A 38 -6.41 -6.69 -4.81
C ALA A 38 -6.62 -7.60 -6.04
N PHE A 39 -7.02 -7.04 -7.16
CA PHE A 39 -7.14 -7.79 -8.42
C PHE A 39 -5.80 -8.34 -8.88
N GLN A 40 -4.74 -7.52 -8.88
CA GLN A 40 -3.39 -7.97 -9.22
C GLN A 40 -2.89 -9.07 -8.26
N ALA A 41 -3.10 -8.90 -6.96
CA ALA A 41 -2.72 -9.91 -5.97
C ALA A 41 -3.47 -11.24 -6.17
N SER A 42 -4.76 -11.18 -6.51
CA SER A 42 -5.54 -12.39 -6.81
C SER A 42 -5.03 -13.14 -8.05
N LEU A 43 -4.61 -12.42 -9.09
CA LEU A 43 -3.99 -13.01 -10.27
C LEU A 43 -2.65 -13.68 -9.93
N ILE A 44 -1.79 -12.98 -9.17
CA ILE A 44 -0.48 -13.52 -8.76
C ILE A 44 -0.67 -14.77 -7.89
N LEU A 45 -1.60 -14.72 -6.94
CA LEU A 45 -1.91 -15.86 -6.08
C LEU A 45 -2.46 -17.05 -6.89
N GLY A 46 -3.35 -16.79 -7.86
CA GLY A 46 -3.87 -17.81 -8.76
C GLY A 46 -2.77 -18.46 -9.59
N ILE A 47 -1.83 -17.68 -10.12
CA ILE A 47 -0.66 -18.19 -10.85
C ILE A 47 0.24 -19.01 -9.91
N ALA A 48 0.49 -18.54 -8.69
CA ALA A 48 1.31 -19.27 -7.72
C ALA A 48 0.72 -20.65 -7.40
N LEU A 49 -0.59 -20.74 -7.21
CA LEU A 49 -1.29 -22.01 -6.99
C LEU A 49 -1.25 -22.89 -8.23
N ALA A 50 -1.38 -22.34 -9.43
CA ALA A 50 -1.31 -23.08 -10.68
C ALA A 50 0.09 -23.68 -10.96
N ILE A 51 1.16 -23.02 -10.50
CA ILE A 51 2.55 -23.52 -10.60
C ILE A 51 2.85 -24.59 -9.51
N GLY A 52 1.93 -24.80 -8.57
CA GLY A 52 2.08 -25.82 -7.54
C GLY A 52 2.63 -25.33 -6.21
N VAL A 53 2.57 -24.02 -5.94
CA VAL A 53 2.85 -23.48 -4.60
C VAL A 53 1.79 -24.04 -3.65
N SER A 54 2.21 -24.87 -2.70
CA SER A 54 1.32 -25.48 -1.72
C SER A 54 0.93 -24.48 -0.66
N MET A 55 -0.36 -24.41 -0.36
CA MET A 55 -0.89 -23.69 0.82
C MET A 55 -1.41 -24.70 1.83
N PRO A 56 -1.19 -24.48 3.14
CA PRO A 56 -1.71 -25.37 4.18
C PRO A 56 -3.23 -25.52 4.09
N HIS A 57 -3.91 -24.40 3.83
CA HIS A 57 -5.38 -24.36 3.76
C HIS A 57 -5.85 -23.30 2.75
N LEU A 58 -6.75 -23.67 1.86
CA LEU A 58 -7.33 -22.74 0.86
C LEU A 58 -8.15 -21.58 1.48
N TRP A 59 -8.72 -21.76 2.68
CA TRP A 59 -9.45 -20.68 3.35
C TRP A 59 -8.54 -19.50 3.75
N MET A 60 -7.21 -19.70 3.79
CA MET A 60 -6.25 -18.61 4.05
C MET A 60 -6.19 -17.56 2.93
N ILE A 61 -6.75 -17.85 1.75
CA ILE A 61 -6.86 -16.86 0.67
C ILE A 61 -7.62 -15.62 1.13
N GLY A 62 -8.70 -15.79 1.88
CA GLY A 62 -9.49 -14.66 2.42
C GLY A 62 -8.66 -13.72 3.31
N PRO A 63 -8.04 -14.22 4.38
CA PRO A 63 -7.14 -13.43 5.22
C PRO A 63 -5.97 -12.80 4.46
N ILE A 64 -5.32 -13.52 3.54
CA ILE A 64 -4.25 -12.95 2.70
C ILE A 64 -4.76 -11.74 1.90
N MET A 65 -5.91 -11.88 1.26
CA MET A 65 -6.51 -10.78 0.49
C MET A 65 -6.89 -9.60 1.39
N ALA A 66 -7.38 -9.84 2.60
CA ALA A 66 -7.67 -8.80 3.57
C ALA A 66 -6.41 -8.02 3.97
N ILE A 67 -5.29 -8.70 4.21
CA ILE A 67 -3.99 -8.07 4.52
C ILE A 67 -3.49 -7.24 3.34
N VAL A 68 -3.56 -7.78 2.12
CA VAL A 68 -3.16 -7.07 0.91
C VAL A 68 -4.01 -5.80 0.70
N ILE A 69 -5.31 -5.88 0.89
CA ILE A 69 -6.21 -4.73 0.77
C ILE A 69 -5.87 -3.69 1.86
N LEU A 70 -5.71 -4.12 3.11
CA LEU A 70 -5.36 -3.25 4.23
C LEU A 70 -4.05 -2.49 3.96
N PHE A 71 -3.00 -3.20 3.56
CA PHE A 71 -1.72 -2.59 3.18
C PHE A 71 -1.87 -1.62 2.00
N SER A 72 -2.62 -2.03 0.97
CA SER A 72 -2.84 -1.22 -0.24
C SER A 72 -3.57 0.09 0.08
N ILE A 73 -4.53 0.08 1.00
CA ILE A 73 -5.19 1.30 1.49
C ILE A 73 -4.16 2.25 2.11
N GLY A 74 -3.31 1.77 3.02
CA GLY A 74 -2.27 2.60 3.62
C GLY A 74 -1.28 3.14 2.59
N PHE A 75 -0.78 2.29 1.70
CA PHE A 75 0.21 2.67 0.70
C PHE A 75 -0.36 3.59 -0.38
N SER A 76 -1.64 3.44 -0.73
CA SER A 76 -2.34 4.35 -1.64
C SER A 76 -2.48 5.76 -1.06
N GLY A 77 -2.55 5.90 0.27
CA GLY A 77 -2.52 7.19 0.95
C GLY A 77 -1.23 7.97 0.68
N ILE A 78 -0.07 7.30 0.75
CA ILE A 78 1.22 7.89 0.37
C ILE A 78 1.18 8.36 -1.08
N SER A 79 0.68 7.51 -1.99
CA SER A 79 0.58 7.83 -3.42
C SER A 79 -0.33 9.03 -3.69
N VAL A 80 -1.45 9.15 -2.98
CA VAL A 80 -2.38 10.28 -3.11
C VAL A 80 -1.75 11.58 -2.58
N MET A 81 -1.04 11.54 -1.45
CA MET A 81 -0.32 12.69 -0.90
C MET A 81 0.79 13.15 -1.85
N LEU A 82 1.61 12.24 -2.36
CA LEU A 82 2.66 12.55 -3.31
C LEU A 82 2.11 13.11 -4.61
N ALA A 83 1.00 12.56 -5.11
CA ALA A 83 0.34 13.07 -6.32
C ALA A 83 -0.28 14.47 -6.11
N ALA A 84 -0.68 14.81 -4.88
CA ALA A 84 -1.12 16.17 -4.53
C ALA A 84 0.04 17.17 -4.51
N ALA A 85 1.20 16.76 -4.00
CA ALA A 85 2.39 17.60 -3.85
C ALA A 85 3.26 17.69 -5.10
N ALA A 86 3.24 16.69 -5.99
CA ALA A 86 4.09 16.63 -7.16
C ALA A 86 3.68 17.66 -8.22
N LYS A 87 4.67 18.42 -8.70
CA LYS A 87 4.48 19.44 -9.77
C LYS A 87 4.44 18.84 -11.17
N SER A 88 5.10 17.70 -11.37
CA SER A 88 5.13 16.99 -12.65
C SER A 88 4.97 15.49 -12.47
N GLN A 89 4.65 14.82 -13.57
CA GLN A 89 4.49 13.38 -13.61
C GLN A 89 5.84 12.66 -13.42
N GLU A 90 6.90 13.22 -13.95
CA GLU A 90 8.26 12.73 -13.81
C GLU A 90 8.72 12.78 -12.34
N THR A 91 8.44 13.90 -11.67
CA THR A 91 8.74 14.08 -10.24
C THR A 91 7.99 13.04 -9.40
N PHE A 92 6.71 12.81 -9.67
CA PHE A 92 5.92 11.79 -8.97
C PHE A 92 6.53 10.39 -9.13
N TRP A 93 6.82 9.99 -10.37
CA TRP A 93 7.41 8.68 -10.63
C TRP A 93 8.82 8.53 -10.06
N GLY A 94 9.62 9.59 -10.12
CA GLY A 94 10.94 9.61 -9.52
C GLY A 94 10.88 9.34 -8.01
N ILE A 95 9.99 10.03 -7.29
CA ILE A 95 9.83 9.85 -5.84
C ILE A 95 9.28 8.46 -5.50
N ILE A 96 8.26 7.99 -6.21
CA ILE A 96 7.67 6.65 -5.96
C ILE A 96 8.71 5.54 -6.17
N ASN A 97 9.48 5.60 -7.23
CA ASN A 97 10.53 4.59 -7.48
C ASN A 97 11.67 4.71 -6.46
N PHE A 98 12.08 5.93 -6.12
CA PHE A 98 13.12 6.17 -5.12
C PHE A 98 12.72 5.65 -3.73
N LEU A 99 11.47 5.79 -3.33
CA LEU A 99 10.96 5.26 -2.06
C LEU A 99 10.63 3.76 -2.14
N GLY A 100 10.05 3.31 -3.24
CA GLY A 100 9.57 1.93 -3.38
C GLY A 100 10.70 0.91 -3.37
N MET A 101 11.80 1.20 -4.04
CA MET A 101 12.93 0.27 -4.15
C MET A 101 13.61 0.00 -2.79
N PRO A 102 13.98 1.00 -1.97
CA PRO A 102 14.48 0.76 -0.63
C PRO A 102 13.47 0.04 0.27
N LEU A 103 12.19 0.42 0.25
CA LEU A 103 11.16 -0.25 1.04
C LEU A 103 11.06 -1.75 0.69
N PHE A 104 11.17 -2.09 -0.59
CA PHE A 104 11.17 -3.48 -1.04
C PHE A 104 12.45 -4.21 -0.61
N LEU A 105 13.63 -3.63 -0.86
CA LEU A 105 14.92 -4.26 -0.55
C LEU A 105 15.18 -4.43 0.94
N LEU A 106 14.71 -3.48 1.77
CA LEU A 106 14.83 -3.50 3.23
C LEU A 106 13.70 -4.30 3.90
N SER A 107 12.85 -4.97 3.13
CA SER A 107 11.82 -5.87 3.64
C SER A 107 12.24 -7.33 3.51
N PRO A 108 11.62 -8.26 4.24
CA PRO A 108 11.90 -9.69 4.11
C PRO A 108 11.33 -10.31 2.81
N ALA A 109 11.02 -9.50 1.79
CA ALA A 109 10.50 -9.99 0.52
C ALA A 109 11.51 -10.88 -0.22
N LEU A 110 12.80 -10.55 -0.15
CA LEU A 110 13.87 -11.30 -0.80
C LEU A 110 14.52 -12.35 0.14
N PHE A 111 14.71 -12.01 1.41
CA PHE A 111 15.37 -12.86 2.39
C PHE A 111 14.54 -12.95 3.66
N PRO A 112 14.38 -14.15 4.29
CA PRO A 112 13.72 -14.30 5.57
C PRO A 112 14.38 -13.44 6.65
N LEU A 113 13.59 -12.92 7.62
CA LEU A 113 14.10 -12.11 8.73
C LEU A 113 15.21 -12.83 9.52
N ALA A 114 15.11 -14.15 9.66
CA ALA A 114 16.10 -14.97 10.37
C ALA A 114 17.51 -14.95 9.74
N LEU A 115 17.63 -14.61 8.47
CA LEU A 115 18.90 -14.50 7.75
C LEU A 115 19.42 -13.07 7.65
N MET A 116 18.66 -12.09 8.16
CA MET A 116 19.06 -10.68 8.13
C MET A 116 20.04 -10.36 9.27
N PRO A 117 21.09 -9.58 9.01
CA PRO A 117 21.89 -8.99 10.08
C PRO A 117 21.05 -8.09 11.00
N ASP A 118 21.40 -7.98 12.28
CA ASP A 118 20.63 -7.25 13.30
C ASP A 118 20.32 -5.79 12.91
N TRP A 119 21.27 -5.10 12.28
CA TRP A 119 21.07 -3.72 11.81
C TRP A 119 19.98 -3.63 10.73
N LEU A 120 19.90 -4.60 9.81
CA LEU A 120 18.93 -4.65 8.73
C LEU A 120 17.55 -5.04 9.26
N SER A 121 17.48 -6.02 10.17
CA SER A 121 16.27 -6.42 10.88
C SER A 121 15.65 -5.25 11.64
N SER A 122 16.51 -4.42 12.31
CA SER A 122 16.05 -3.22 13.01
C SER A 122 15.42 -2.19 12.06
N ILE A 123 16.00 -1.98 10.89
CA ILE A 123 15.42 -1.09 9.86
C ILE A 123 14.12 -1.69 9.29
N ALA A 124 14.11 -2.99 9.03
CA ALA A 124 12.93 -3.70 8.52
C ALA A 124 11.73 -3.58 9.48
N ALA A 125 11.96 -3.46 10.78
CA ALA A 125 10.90 -3.27 11.78
C ALA A 125 10.11 -1.96 11.62
N PHE A 126 10.70 -0.92 11.02
CA PHE A 126 10.00 0.33 10.71
C PHE A 126 9.27 0.31 9.37
N ASN A 127 9.46 -0.73 8.57
CA ASN A 127 8.93 -0.84 7.22
C ASN A 127 7.56 -1.56 7.22
N PRO A 128 6.45 -0.91 6.82
CA PRO A 128 5.14 -1.56 6.79
C PRO A 128 5.06 -2.73 5.79
N VAL A 129 5.90 -2.75 4.75
CA VAL A 129 6.01 -3.87 3.81
C VAL A 129 6.43 -5.14 4.52
N THR A 130 7.30 -5.05 5.53
CA THR A 130 7.79 -6.17 6.31
C THR A 130 6.65 -6.96 6.95
N TYR A 131 5.72 -6.27 7.61
CA TYR A 131 4.59 -6.91 8.30
C TYR A 131 3.64 -7.60 7.31
N THR A 132 3.45 -7.01 6.13
CA THR A 132 2.65 -7.62 5.07
C THR A 132 3.30 -8.90 4.54
N VAL A 133 4.62 -8.85 4.26
CA VAL A 133 5.36 -10.01 3.75
C VAL A 133 5.40 -11.14 4.77
N VAL A 134 5.68 -10.83 6.04
CA VAL A 134 5.70 -11.81 7.14
C VAL A 134 4.35 -12.52 7.23
N LEU A 135 3.25 -11.76 7.35
CA LEU A 135 1.91 -12.34 7.46
C LEU A 135 1.52 -13.21 6.26
N VAL A 136 1.77 -12.73 5.05
CA VAL A 136 1.46 -13.50 3.82
C VAL A 136 2.29 -14.76 3.77
N ARG A 137 3.59 -14.67 4.09
CA ARG A 137 4.48 -15.84 4.10
C ARG A 137 4.09 -16.85 5.16
N GLU A 138 3.77 -16.43 6.39
CA GLU A 138 3.28 -17.31 7.43
C GLU A 138 2.00 -18.05 7.03
N MET A 139 1.07 -17.35 6.39
CA MET A 139 -0.18 -17.95 5.91
C MET A 139 0.03 -18.91 4.73
N MET A 140 1.02 -18.64 3.88
CA MET A 140 1.32 -19.52 2.74
C MET A 140 2.16 -20.72 3.11
N SER A 141 3.12 -20.58 4.04
CA SER A 141 4.08 -21.63 4.39
C SER A 141 3.74 -22.38 5.68
N GLY A 142 2.92 -21.77 6.54
CA GLY A 142 2.67 -22.24 7.90
C GLY A 142 3.83 -22.01 8.89
N PHE A 143 4.93 -21.38 8.44
CA PHE A 143 6.09 -21.04 9.27
C PHE A 143 5.90 -19.69 9.94
N VAL A 144 6.06 -19.61 11.25
CA VAL A 144 6.01 -18.36 12.04
C VAL A 144 7.40 -17.72 12.03
N GLU A 145 7.51 -16.51 11.47
CA GLU A 145 8.78 -15.77 11.37
C GLU A 145 9.10 -14.92 12.63
N GLY A 146 8.69 -15.34 13.81
CA GLY A 146 9.15 -14.75 15.09
C GLY A 146 8.37 -13.51 15.57
N TRP A 147 7.59 -12.84 14.74
CA TRP A 147 6.72 -11.73 15.15
C TRP A 147 5.29 -12.22 15.28
N SER A 148 4.59 -11.81 16.37
CA SER A 148 3.21 -12.23 16.53
C SER A 148 2.34 -11.67 15.39
N ALA A 149 1.47 -12.51 14.82
CA ALA A 149 0.51 -12.10 13.80
C ALA A 149 -0.34 -10.91 14.26
N LEU A 150 -0.70 -10.88 15.56
CA LEU A 150 -1.45 -9.78 16.16
C LEU A 150 -0.69 -8.45 16.09
N LEU A 151 0.62 -8.44 16.38
CA LEU A 151 1.47 -7.27 16.28
C LEU A 151 1.52 -6.79 14.82
N SER A 152 1.76 -7.69 13.88
CA SER A 152 1.86 -7.36 12.46
C SER A 152 0.56 -6.77 11.92
N VAL A 153 -0.59 -7.35 12.25
CA VAL A 153 -1.90 -6.82 11.87
C VAL A 153 -2.13 -5.44 12.51
N SER A 154 -1.80 -5.28 13.80
CA SER A 154 -1.98 -4.02 14.52
C SER A 154 -1.18 -2.88 13.88
N VAL A 155 0.08 -3.14 13.54
CA VAL A 155 0.94 -2.15 12.83
C VAL A 155 0.34 -1.77 11.49
N LEU A 156 -0.13 -2.73 10.70
CA LEU A 156 -0.76 -2.46 9.41
C LEU A 156 -2.06 -1.65 9.54
N VAL A 157 -2.88 -1.94 10.54
CA VAL A 157 -4.11 -1.18 10.83
C VAL A 157 -3.77 0.25 11.20
N VAL A 158 -2.85 0.46 12.15
CA VAL A 158 -2.41 1.79 12.58
C VAL A 158 -1.81 2.57 11.41
N PHE A 159 -0.93 1.93 10.62
CA PHE A 159 -0.35 2.52 9.42
C PHE A 159 -1.42 2.94 8.41
N SER A 160 -2.38 2.07 8.11
CA SER A 160 -3.43 2.35 7.13
C SER A 160 -4.36 3.47 7.60
N LEU A 161 -4.75 3.50 8.87
CA LEU A 161 -5.57 4.56 9.45
C LEU A 161 -4.82 5.90 9.47
N ALA A 162 -3.55 5.90 9.86
CA ALA A 162 -2.71 7.09 9.83
C ALA A 162 -2.59 7.66 8.41
N MET A 163 -2.34 6.81 7.42
CA MET A 163 -2.23 7.24 6.02
C MET A 163 -3.56 7.71 5.43
N LEU A 164 -4.68 7.10 5.81
CA LEU A 164 -6.03 7.57 5.47
C LEU A 164 -6.28 8.99 6.00
N GLY A 165 -5.99 9.22 7.27
CA GLY A 165 -6.15 10.54 7.90
C GLY A 165 -5.25 11.60 7.26
N LEU A 166 -3.95 11.28 7.09
CA LEU A 166 -2.97 12.18 6.49
C LEU A 166 -3.30 12.50 5.03
N ALA A 167 -3.66 11.50 4.23
CA ALA A 167 -4.03 11.70 2.84
C ALA A 167 -5.26 12.60 2.69
N SER A 168 -6.28 12.37 3.52
CA SER A 168 -7.49 13.21 3.56
C SER A 168 -7.17 14.65 3.95
N TYR A 169 -6.30 14.83 4.95
CA TYR A 169 -5.89 16.16 5.43
C TYR A 169 -5.07 16.91 4.36
N VAL A 170 -4.03 16.29 3.81
CA VAL A 170 -3.15 16.92 2.80
C VAL A 170 -3.94 17.25 1.54
N PHE A 171 -4.76 16.32 1.08
CA PHE A 171 -5.57 16.54 -0.12
C PHE A 171 -6.54 17.72 0.03
N THR A 172 -7.14 17.87 1.21
CA THR A 172 -8.05 18.99 1.49
C THR A 172 -7.32 20.32 1.54
N ARG A 173 -6.07 20.36 2.03
CA ARG A 173 -5.27 21.56 2.19
C ARG A 173 -4.65 22.05 0.87
N ASP A 174 -4.07 21.15 0.09
CA ASP A 174 -3.30 21.51 -1.12
C ASP A 174 -4.19 21.88 -2.31
N VAL A 175 -5.39 21.35 -2.37
CA VAL A 175 -6.36 21.74 -3.40
C VAL A 175 -6.91 23.17 -3.17
N ASN A 176 -6.67 23.77 -2.00
CA ASN A 176 -7.07 25.15 -1.69
C ASN A 176 -6.07 26.21 -2.15
N LYS A 177 -4.87 25.84 -2.62
CA LYS A 177 -3.92 26.82 -3.13
C LYS A 177 -4.31 27.17 -4.57
N PRO A 178 -4.63 28.45 -4.87
CA PRO A 178 -4.78 28.90 -6.26
C PRO A 178 -3.45 28.72 -6.97
N PHE A 179 -3.49 28.37 -8.25
CA PHE A 179 -2.34 28.33 -9.15
C PHE A 179 -1.90 29.72 -9.53
#